data_270d0bc353b7d38c90866ed3a22a5eba
#
_entry.id   270d0bc353b7d38c90866ed3a22a5eba
#
_cell.length_a   1.000
_cell.length_b   1.000
_cell.length_c   1.000
_cell.angle_alpha   90.00
_cell.angle_beta   90.00
_cell.angle_gamma   90.00
#
_symmetry.space_group_name_H-M   'P 1'
#
loop_
_entity.id
_entity.type
_entity.pdbx_description
1 polymer ?
#
loop_
_entity_poly.entity_id
_entity_poly.type
_entity_poly.pdbx_seq_one_letter_code
_entity_poly.pdbx_strand_id
1 'polypeptide(L)'
;MEHVAGADLHKRVTQLALLRDGQPPSQARFANDRASLEGALTRLPAGTTIAVESTGSWWWFVDTARRLGHEVVLSHPKLTKAIATARLKSDKVDAVMLARLLKADLLPMVWIPAERERHIRELLAHRGRVVRTRTAVINELHALYSKRNLEVPRYRWHRQAPEPWQPEALGGYGPQIVHENVALLKALHEQIRGLDDALKALAQEDPEARRLMTHPGVGAVTAVAVRAWVGDIRRFASAKHLVSYFGLAPRVRQSADTERHGHISKEGNRMVRALLVQATLSAMRHTGGPVRRQYLGVVKRRGKQIARIAATAKLLGVLYQMMKQGLTYEQLHPRGGSAQ
;
A
#
# COMPACT_ATOMS: atom_id res chain seq x y z
N MET A 1 -30.59 -0.42 9.61
CA MET A 1 -29.69 -1.15 10.56
C MET A 1 -30.29 -0.98 11.95
N GLU A 2 -30.78 -2.06 12.56
CA GLU A 2 -31.46 -1.97 13.87
C GLU A 2 -30.49 -1.71 15.03
N HIS A 3 -29.28 -2.25 14.97
CA HIS A 3 -28.26 -2.11 16.02
C HIS A 3 -26.93 -1.64 15.42
N VAL A 4 -26.50 -0.48 15.86
CA VAL A 4 -25.27 0.17 15.36
C VAL A 4 -24.37 0.51 16.53
N ALA A 5 -23.09 0.17 16.43
CA ALA A 5 -22.09 0.51 17.43
C ALA A 5 -20.90 1.24 16.79
N GLY A 6 -20.17 1.97 17.62
CA GLY A 6 -18.87 2.55 17.26
C GLY A 6 -17.81 2.11 18.26
N ALA A 7 -16.63 1.78 17.77
CA ALA A 7 -15.51 1.39 18.61
C ALA A 7 -14.29 2.27 18.32
N ASP A 8 -13.79 2.91 19.35
CA ASP A 8 -12.53 3.67 19.32
C ASP A 8 -11.43 2.81 19.97
N LEU A 9 -10.47 2.38 19.14
CA LEU A 9 -9.42 1.45 19.50
C LEU A 9 -8.14 2.16 19.88
N HIS A 10 -7.78 2.14 21.14
CA HIS A 10 -6.48 2.58 21.62
C HIS A 10 -5.51 1.40 21.80
N LYS A 11 -4.28 1.67 22.21
CA LYS A 11 -3.27 0.62 22.41
C LYS A 11 -3.60 -0.37 23.53
N ARG A 12 -4.23 0.09 24.61
CA ARG A 12 -4.49 -0.74 25.80
C ARG A 12 -5.97 -0.92 26.15
N VAL A 13 -6.81 -0.05 25.62
CA VAL A 13 -8.25 -0.03 25.95
C VAL A 13 -9.05 0.26 24.70
N THR A 14 -10.27 -0.23 24.66
CA THR A 14 -11.28 0.09 23.64
C THR A 14 -12.46 0.76 24.31
N GLN A 15 -12.93 1.85 23.71
CA GLN A 15 -14.20 2.48 24.04
C GLN A 15 -15.24 2.04 23.01
N LEU A 16 -16.35 1.46 23.48
CA LEU A 16 -17.46 0.98 22.66
C LEU A 16 -18.70 1.80 22.97
N ALA A 17 -19.46 2.19 21.96
CA ALA A 17 -20.75 2.85 22.11
C ALA A 17 -21.80 2.15 21.24
N LEU A 18 -22.90 1.73 21.83
CA LEU A 18 -24.05 1.14 21.15
C LEU A 18 -25.18 2.17 21.07
N LEU A 19 -25.72 2.39 19.89
CA LEU A 19 -26.91 3.22 19.67
C LEU A 19 -28.14 2.31 19.56
N ARG A 20 -29.18 2.67 20.29
CA ARG A 20 -30.53 2.09 20.21
C ARG A 20 -31.53 3.20 19.92
N ASP A 21 -32.56 2.93 19.14
CA ASP A 21 -33.56 3.94 18.83
C ASP A 21 -34.31 4.40 20.08
N GLY A 22 -34.44 5.72 20.21
CA GLY A 22 -35.15 6.32 21.35
C GLY A 22 -34.42 6.26 22.70
N GLN A 23 -33.17 5.74 22.74
CA GLN A 23 -32.39 5.62 23.98
C GLN A 23 -31.09 6.38 23.94
N PRO A 24 -30.57 6.85 25.08
CA PRO A 24 -29.23 7.39 25.14
C PRO A 24 -28.17 6.31 24.78
N PRO A 25 -27.03 6.71 24.21
CA PRO A 25 -25.97 5.76 23.85
C PRO A 25 -25.48 4.96 25.06
N SER A 26 -25.54 3.65 24.97
CA SER A 26 -24.92 2.76 25.96
C SER A 26 -23.42 2.68 25.69
N GLN A 27 -22.59 2.85 26.70
CA GLN A 27 -21.14 2.88 26.55
C GLN A 27 -20.45 1.86 27.46
N ALA A 28 -19.37 1.27 26.94
CA ALA A 28 -18.51 0.35 27.66
C ALA A 28 -17.04 0.68 27.37
N ARG A 29 -16.20 0.54 28.40
CA ARG A 29 -14.74 0.64 28.28
C ARG A 29 -14.12 -0.65 28.81
N PHE A 30 -13.24 -1.26 28.04
CA PHE A 30 -12.61 -2.52 28.41
C PHE A 30 -11.15 -2.57 27.96
N ALA A 31 -10.38 -3.46 28.57
CA ALA A 31 -8.99 -3.70 28.21
C ALA A 31 -8.89 -4.42 26.87
N ASN A 32 -7.80 -4.17 26.14
CA ASN A 32 -7.51 -4.81 24.85
C ASN A 32 -6.87 -6.20 25.06
N ASP A 33 -7.53 -7.05 25.81
CA ASP A 33 -7.26 -8.49 25.87
C ASP A 33 -8.41 -9.28 25.27
N ARG A 34 -8.15 -10.53 24.93
CA ARG A 34 -9.11 -11.37 24.20
C ARG A 34 -10.41 -11.58 24.99
N ALA A 35 -10.32 -11.89 26.28
CA ALA A 35 -11.48 -12.19 27.10
C ALA A 35 -12.38 -10.97 27.30
N SER A 36 -11.78 -9.80 27.56
CA SER A 36 -12.49 -8.53 27.69
C SER A 36 -13.20 -8.13 26.41
N LEU A 37 -12.54 -8.29 25.25
CA LEU A 37 -13.16 -8.01 23.96
C LEU A 37 -14.32 -8.96 23.66
N GLU A 38 -14.11 -10.28 23.79
CA GLU A 38 -15.14 -11.27 23.55
C GLU A 38 -16.35 -11.04 24.47
N GLY A 39 -16.11 -10.80 25.76
CA GLY A 39 -17.18 -10.48 26.70
C GLY A 39 -17.92 -9.18 26.42
N ALA A 40 -17.25 -8.15 25.89
CA ALA A 40 -17.90 -6.90 25.49
C ALA A 40 -18.76 -7.09 24.22
N LEU A 41 -18.23 -7.79 23.22
CA LEU A 41 -18.92 -8.02 21.94
C LEU A 41 -20.11 -8.98 22.11
N THR A 42 -20.00 -10.02 22.92
CA THR A 42 -21.11 -10.98 23.20
C THR A 42 -22.33 -10.29 23.86
N ARG A 43 -22.13 -9.16 24.55
CA ARG A 43 -23.23 -8.37 25.14
C ARG A 43 -23.96 -7.48 24.14
N LEU A 44 -23.42 -7.33 22.94
CA LEU A 44 -24.12 -6.62 21.87
C LEU A 44 -25.23 -7.49 21.29
N PRO A 45 -26.33 -6.90 20.82
CA PRO A 45 -27.34 -7.63 20.05
C PRO A 45 -26.72 -8.36 18.86
N ALA A 46 -27.22 -9.54 18.54
CA ALA A 46 -26.74 -10.30 17.39
C ALA A 46 -26.87 -9.49 16.09
N GLY A 47 -25.91 -9.61 15.18
CA GLY A 47 -25.90 -8.87 13.91
C GLY A 47 -25.63 -7.37 14.03
N THR A 48 -25.13 -6.88 15.19
CA THR A 48 -24.75 -5.45 15.33
C THR A 48 -23.69 -5.08 14.30
N THR A 49 -23.89 -3.97 13.58
CA THR A 49 -22.86 -3.38 12.71
C THR A 49 -22.00 -2.43 13.51
N ILE A 50 -20.67 -2.63 13.50
CA ILE A 50 -19.72 -1.90 14.33
C ILE A 50 -18.81 -1.05 13.45
N ALA A 51 -18.85 0.28 13.63
CA ALA A 51 -17.90 1.20 13.02
C ALA A 51 -16.61 1.25 13.83
N VAL A 52 -15.46 1.10 13.14
CA VAL A 52 -14.12 1.14 13.74
C VAL A 52 -13.23 2.05 12.92
N GLU A 53 -12.38 2.85 13.55
CA GLU A 53 -11.38 3.63 12.81
C GLU A 53 -10.24 2.74 12.31
N SER A 54 -9.80 2.90 11.04
CA SER A 54 -8.72 2.12 10.44
C SER A 54 -7.33 2.54 10.96
N THR A 55 -7.12 2.40 12.26
CA THR A 55 -5.83 2.59 12.95
C THR A 55 -4.99 1.31 12.96
N GLY A 56 -3.80 1.32 13.58
CA GLY A 56 -2.88 0.17 13.54
C GLY A 56 -3.38 -1.13 14.19
N SER A 57 -4.38 -1.06 15.07
CA SER A 57 -4.80 -2.19 15.93
C SER A 57 -6.13 -2.83 15.56
N TRP A 58 -6.70 -2.57 14.39
CA TRP A 58 -8.05 -3.00 14.04
C TRP A 58 -8.19 -4.48 13.68
N TRP A 59 -7.14 -5.19 13.24
CA TRP A 59 -7.25 -6.56 12.70
C TRP A 59 -7.87 -7.54 13.69
N TRP A 60 -7.28 -7.64 14.89
CA TRP A 60 -7.76 -8.56 15.92
C TRP A 60 -9.19 -8.25 16.37
N PHE A 61 -9.58 -6.97 16.38
CA PHE A 61 -10.94 -6.55 16.69
C PHE A 61 -11.91 -7.00 15.61
N VAL A 62 -11.61 -6.71 14.34
CA VAL A 62 -12.46 -7.11 13.19
C VAL A 62 -12.63 -8.60 13.13
N ASP A 63 -11.55 -9.37 13.27
CA ASP A 63 -11.60 -10.83 13.17
C ASP A 63 -12.41 -11.44 14.33
N THR A 64 -12.26 -10.89 15.55
CA THR A 64 -13.03 -11.34 16.71
C THR A 64 -14.52 -10.99 16.56
N ALA A 65 -14.85 -9.77 16.15
CA ALA A 65 -16.22 -9.33 15.99
C ALA A 65 -16.96 -10.14 14.90
N ARG A 66 -16.31 -10.39 13.77
CA ARG A 66 -16.86 -11.22 12.69
C ARG A 66 -17.09 -12.68 13.13
N ARG A 67 -16.15 -13.24 13.88
CA ARG A 67 -16.31 -14.60 14.45
C ARG A 67 -17.50 -14.70 15.40
N LEU A 68 -17.84 -13.63 16.09
CA LEU A 68 -19.02 -13.54 16.98
C LEU A 68 -20.30 -13.13 16.24
N GLY A 69 -20.30 -13.06 14.90
CA GLY A 69 -21.49 -12.79 14.09
C GLY A 69 -21.85 -11.31 13.94
N HIS A 70 -20.91 -10.39 14.23
CA HIS A 70 -21.11 -8.97 14.02
C HIS A 70 -20.54 -8.52 12.67
N GLU A 71 -21.15 -7.54 12.05
CA GLU A 71 -20.58 -6.85 10.90
C GLU A 71 -19.63 -5.74 11.35
N VAL A 72 -18.51 -5.57 10.64
CA VAL A 72 -17.57 -4.50 10.94
C VAL A 72 -17.30 -3.66 9.71
N VAL A 73 -17.38 -2.35 9.89
CA VAL A 73 -17.07 -1.33 8.89
C VAL A 73 -15.89 -0.49 9.37
N LEU A 74 -14.86 -0.38 8.53
CA LEU A 74 -13.75 0.51 8.85
C LEU A 74 -14.01 1.92 8.31
N SER A 75 -13.77 2.93 9.13
CA SER A 75 -13.79 4.32 8.72
C SER A 75 -12.42 4.84 8.28
N HIS A 76 -12.41 5.82 7.37
CA HIS A 76 -11.20 6.51 6.95
C HIS A 76 -10.87 7.65 7.91
N PRO A 77 -9.80 7.58 8.73
CA PRO A 77 -9.54 8.53 9.84
C PRO A 77 -9.58 9.99 9.40
N LYS A 78 -8.89 10.30 8.30
CA LYS A 78 -8.77 11.66 7.77
C LYS A 78 -10.10 12.23 7.28
N LEU A 79 -10.92 11.43 6.60
CA LEU A 79 -12.22 11.87 6.09
C LEU A 79 -13.25 11.92 7.20
N THR A 80 -13.26 10.96 8.11
CA THR A 80 -14.11 10.97 9.29
C THR A 80 -13.85 12.21 10.14
N LYS A 81 -12.56 12.56 10.37
CA LYS A 81 -12.20 13.79 11.08
C LYS A 81 -12.67 15.07 10.37
N ALA A 82 -12.75 15.09 9.05
CA ALA A 82 -13.23 16.25 8.30
C ALA A 82 -14.75 16.46 8.44
N ILE A 83 -15.50 15.40 8.72
CA ILE A 83 -16.97 15.42 8.91
C ILE A 83 -17.31 15.65 10.39
N ALA A 84 -16.53 15.06 11.30
CA ALA A 84 -16.75 15.14 12.74
C ALA A 84 -16.18 16.45 13.32
N THR A 85 -16.97 17.52 13.33
CA THR A 85 -16.63 18.79 13.99
C THR A 85 -17.10 18.77 15.45
N ALA A 86 -16.41 18.05 16.32
CA ALA A 86 -16.70 18.09 17.75
C ALA A 86 -15.83 19.13 18.48
N ARG A 87 -16.47 20.02 19.26
CA ARG A 87 -15.77 21.00 20.12
C ARG A 87 -15.06 20.36 21.31
N LEU A 88 -15.56 19.20 21.78
CA LEU A 88 -14.98 18.41 22.87
C LEU A 88 -14.52 17.08 22.29
N LYS A 89 -13.25 16.78 22.44
CA LYS A 89 -12.65 15.52 22.01
C LYS A 89 -12.43 14.62 23.23
N SER A 90 -13.07 13.46 23.24
CA SER A 90 -12.81 12.37 24.19
C SER A 90 -13.12 11.04 23.54
N ASP A 91 -12.47 9.97 23.99
CA ASP A 91 -12.68 8.60 23.46
C ASP A 91 -14.17 8.21 23.48
N LYS A 92 -14.92 8.65 24.49
CA LYS A 92 -16.36 8.42 24.59
C LYS A 92 -17.15 9.12 23.47
N VAL A 93 -16.77 10.36 23.14
CA VAL A 93 -17.38 11.15 22.06
C VAL A 93 -17.01 10.53 20.72
N ASP A 94 -15.77 10.07 20.54
CA ASP A 94 -15.26 9.50 19.30
C ASP A 94 -15.99 8.20 18.95
N ALA A 95 -16.19 7.27 19.91
CA ALA A 95 -16.97 6.03 19.70
C ALA A 95 -18.45 6.32 19.35
N VAL A 96 -19.10 7.24 20.07
CA VAL A 96 -20.49 7.63 19.79
C VAL A 96 -20.59 8.30 18.41
N MET A 97 -19.61 9.13 18.03
CA MET A 97 -19.58 9.79 16.74
C MET A 97 -19.47 8.80 15.58
N LEU A 98 -18.59 7.81 15.70
CA LEU A 98 -18.50 6.73 14.70
C LEU A 98 -19.83 5.99 14.51
N ALA A 99 -20.49 5.65 15.61
CA ALA A 99 -21.80 5.01 15.55
C ALA A 99 -22.87 5.91 14.90
N ARG A 100 -22.89 7.20 15.22
CA ARG A 100 -23.83 8.17 14.62
C ARG A 100 -23.59 8.37 13.12
N LEU A 101 -22.34 8.50 12.70
CA LEU A 101 -21.98 8.61 11.28
C LEU A 101 -22.36 7.35 10.51
N LEU A 102 -22.16 6.17 11.09
CA LEU A 102 -22.58 4.91 10.49
C LEU A 102 -24.11 4.85 10.37
N LYS A 103 -24.85 5.19 11.42
CA LYS A 103 -26.32 5.19 11.41
C LYS A 103 -26.91 6.17 10.39
N ALA A 104 -26.26 7.31 10.20
CA ALA A 104 -26.67 8.33 9.23
C ALA A 104 -26.20 8.05 7.79
N ASP A 105 -25.51 6.93 7.52
CA ASP A 105 -24.88 6.59 6.24
C ASP A 105 -23.86 7.65 5.75
N LEU A 106 -23.23 8.34 6.69
CA LEU A 106 -22.24 9.40 6.44
C LEU A 106 -20.79 8.93 6.73
N LEU A 107 -20.61 7.67 7.13
CA LEU A 107 -19.29 7.16 7.48
C LEU A 107 -18.45 6.92 6.21
N PRO A 108 -17.29 7.58 6.06
CA PRO A 108 -16.39 7.31 4.93
C PRO A 108 -15.75 5.93 5.08
N MET A 109 -16.35 4.93 4.45
CA MET A 109 -15.95 3.54 4.60
C MET A 109 -14.66 3.21 3.85
N VAL A 110 -13.83 2.35 4.48
CA VAL A 110 -12.60 1.79 3.89
C VAL A 110 -12.79 0.29 3.70
N TRP A 111 -12.33 -0.21 2.57
CA TRP A 111 -12.35 -1.65 2.29
C TRP A 111 -11.47 -2.43 3.28
N ILE A 112 -12.04 -3.49 3.85
CA ILE A 112 -11.36 -4.45 4.73
C ILE A 112 -10.79 -5.57 3.85
N PRO A 113 -9.47 -5.69 3.70
CA PRO A 113 -8.88 -6.82 2.97
C PRO A 113 -9.11 -8.12 3.74
N ALA A 114 -9.26 -9.22 3.01
CA ALA A 114 -9.32 -10.54 3.61
C ALA A 114 -8.00 -10.88 4.31
N GLU A 115 -8.01 -11.90 5.16
CA GLU A 115 -6.85 -12.27 5.97
C GLU A 115 -5.62 -12.59 5.11
N ARG A 116 -5.82 -13.32 4.02
CA ARG A 116 -4.74 -13.64 3.06
C ARG A 116 -4.08 -12.39 2.49
N GLU A 117 -4.87 -11.41 2.04
CA GLU A 117 -4.32 -10.14 1.52
C GLU A 117 -3.58 -9.36 2.59
N ARG A 118 -4.03 -9.41 3.84
CA ARG A 118 -3.36 -8.75 4.97
C ARG A 118 -1.98 -9.35 5.22
N HIS A 119 -1.87 -10.68 5.28
CA HIS A 119 -0.58 -11.38 5.43
C HIS A 119 0.38 -11.12 4.27
N ILE A 120 -0.13 -11.11 3.02
CA ILE A 120 0.69 -10.75 1.85
C ILE A 120 1.19 -9.30 1.95
N ARG A 121 0.36 -8.36 2.43
CA ARG A 121 0.77 -6.97 2.65
C ARG A 121 1.86 -6.85 3.72
N GLU A 122 1.81 -7.66 4.78
CA GLU A 122 2.87 -7.72 5.80
C GLU A 122 4.19 -8.23 5.22
N LEU A 123 4.14 -9.32 4.44
CA LEU A 123 5.30 -9.87 3.75
C LEU A 123 5.95 -8.81 2.84
N LEU A 124 5.15 -8.13 2.02
CA LEU A 124 5.61 -7.07 1.13
C LEU A 124 6.18 -5.87 1.91
N ALA A 125 5.56 -5.48 3.02
CA ALA A 125 6.03 -4.40 3.88
C ALA A 125 7.38 -4.76 4.54
N HIS A 126 7.52 -6.01 5.00
CA HIS A 126 8.77 -6.54 5.53
C HIS A 126 9.88 -6.52 4.46
N ARG A 127 9.61 -7.09 3.28
CA ARG A 127 10.55 -7.01 2.14
C ARG A 127 10.97 -5.55 1.85
N GLY A 128 10.00 -4.64 1.83
CA GLY A 128 10.26 -3.23 1.61
C GLY A 128 11.17 -2.60 2.68
N ARG A 129 11.09 -3.05 3.94
CA ARG A 129 12.02 -2.64 5.01
C ARG A 129 13.42 -3.16 4.75
N VAL A 130 13.57 -4.46 4.49
CA VAL A 130 14.88 -5.09 4.21
C VAL A 130 15.59 -4.42 3.02
N VAL A 131 14.86 -4.15 1.93
CA VAL A 131 15.39 -3.42 0.76
C VAL A 131 15.85 -2.00 1.13
N ARG A 132 15.12 -1.27 1.98
CA ARG A 132 15.55 0.06 2.44
C ARG A 132 16.80 -0.01 3.31
N THR A 133 16.88 -0.99 4.23
CA THR A 133 18.07 -1.22 5.05
C THR A 133 19.28 -1.51 4.18
N ARG A 134 19.15 -2.41 3.19
CA ARG A 134 20.20 -2.67 2.21
C ARG A 134 20.67 -1.38 1.51
N THR A 135 19.73 -0.55 1.07
CA THR A 135 20.06 0.70 0.38
C THR A 135 20.77 1.69 1.31
N ALA A 136 20.39 1.76 2.59
CA ALA A 136 21.06 2.59 3.58
C ALA A 136 22.52 2.16 3.78
N VAL A 137 22.77 0.86 3.95
CA VAL A 137 24.13 0.30 4.09
C VAL A 137 24.97 0.58 2.83
N ILE A 138 24.42 0.40 1.64
CA ILE A 138 25.12 0.73 0.38
C ILE A 138 25.48 2.21 0.33
N ASN A 139 24.57 3.10 0.71
CA ASN A 139 24.83 4.55 0.72
C ASN A 139 25.88 4.92 1.76
N GLU A 140 25.90 4.27 2.92
CA GLU A 140 26.93 4.45 3.95
C GLU A 140 28.31 4.06 3.43
N LEU A 141 28.43 2.89 2.79
CA LEU A 141 29.68 2.47 2.15
C LEU A 141 30.14 3.47 1.10
N HIS A 142 29.28 3.91 0.19
CA HIS A 142 29.65 4.93 -0.79
C HIS A 142 30.11 6.26 -0.14
N ALA A 143 29.42 6.69 0.91
CA ALA A 143 29.78 7.90 1.65
C ALA A 143 31.14 7.76 2.37
N LEU A 144 31.46 6.57 2.89
CA LEU A 144 32.74 6.28 3.55
C LEU A 144 33.94 6.46 2.59
N TYR A 145 33.83 5.92 1.38
CA TYR A 145 34.84 6.06 0.34
C TYR A 145 34.89 7.49 -0.22
N SER A 146 33.75 8.09 -0.50
CA SER A 146 33.64 9.42 -1.05
C SER A 146 34.30 10.49 -0.16
N LYS A 147 34.18 10.36 1.20
CA LYS A 147 34.87 11.25 2.15
C LYS A 147 36.40 11.25 2.01
N ARG A 148 36.97 10.25 1.40
CA ARG A 148 38.41 10.07 1.17
C ARG A 148 38.82 10.25 -0.30
N ASN A 149 37.89 10.75 -1.11
CA ASN A 149 38.06 10.89 -2.55
C ASN A 149 38.46 9.57 -3.24
N LEU A 150 37.92 8.44 -2.75
CA LEU A 150 38.13 7.12 -3.33
C LEU A 150 36.91 6.71 -4.13
N GLU A 151 37.10 6.30 -5.36
CA GLU A 151 36.00 5.79 -6.21
C GLU A 151 35.74 4.33 -5.97
N VAL A 152 34.45 3.97 -5.92
CA VAL A 152 33.99 2.59 -5.84
C VAL A 152 33.33 2.22 -7.18
N PRO A 153 33.68 1.06 -7.79
CA PRO A 153 33.06 0.64 -9.03
C PRO A 153 31.53 0.59 -8.93
N ARG A 154 30.89 1.14 -9.95
CA ARG A 154 29.44 1.22 -10.01
C ARG A 154 28.81 -0.17 -9.81
N TYR A 155 27.76 -0.25 -8.99
CA TYR A 155 27.06 -1.49 -8.63
C TYR A 155 27.89 -2.53 -7.85
N ARG A 156 29.07 -2.21 -7.32
CA ARG A 156 29.91 -3.12 -6.54
C ARG A 156 29.09 -3.80 -5.41
N TRP A 157 28.37 -3.01 -4.64
CA TRP A 157 27.59 -3.48 -3.48
C TRP A 157 26.20 -4.05 -3.83
N HIS A 158 25.79 -4.02 -5.10
CA HIS A 158 24.50 -4.55 -5.56
C HIS A 158 24.58 -6.02 -6.00
N ARG A 159 25.76 -6.60 -6.04
CA ARG A 159 25.97 -8.01 -6.39
C ARG A 159 25.44 -8.91 -5.29
N GLN A 160 25.05 -10.13 -5.63
CA GLN A 160 24.55 -11.13 -4.66
C GLN A 160 25.58 -11.52 -3.60
N ALA A 161 26.85 -11.55 -3.97
CA ALA A 161 27.98 -11.76 -3.07
C ALA A 161 28.89 -10.52 -3.08
N PRO A 162 28.53 -9.45 -2.34
CA PRO A 162 29.39 -8.29 -2.22
C PRO A 162 30.65 -8.65 -1.44
N GLU A 163 31.76 -8.05 -1.88
CA GLU A 163 33.06 -8.20 -1.21
C GLU A 163 33.65 -6.83 -0.87
N PRO A 164 34.49 -6.73 0.18
CA PRO A 164 35.20 -5.51 0.47
C PRO A 164 35.96 -4.97 -0.76
N TRP A 165 36.00 -3.66 -0.90
CA TRP A 165 36.71 -2.97 -1.98
C TRP A 165 37.84 -2.12 -1.40
N GLN A 166 39.09 -2.52 -1.60
CA GLN A 166 40.27 -1.80 -1.13
C GLN A 166 40.10 -1.18 0.29
N PRO A 167 39.68 -1.95 1.29
CA PRO A 167 39.31 -1.41 2.60
C PRO A 167 40.49 -0.73 3.28
N GLU A 168 41.71 -1.24 3.05
CA GLU A 168 42.94 -0.69 3.67
C GLU A 168 43.23 0.74 3.21
N ALA A 169 42.78 1.15 2.02
CA ALA A 169 42.92 2.50 1.52
C ALA A 169 42.15 3.55 2.36
N LEU A 170 41.21 3.12 3.20
CA LEU A 170 40.40 3.99 4.05
C LEU A 170 41.16 4.46 5.31
N GLY A 171 42.09 3.66 5.81
CA GLY A 171 42.81 3.92 7.04
C GLY A 171 41.91 3.89 8.31
N GLY A 172 42.54 3.93 9.48
CA GLY A 172 41.85 3.93 10.78
C GLY A 172 40.86 2.75 10.92
N TYR A 173 39.64 3.05 11.32
CA TYR A 173 38.55 2.04 11.44
C TYR A 173 37.84 1.75 10.13
N GLY A 174 38.27 2.33 9.02
CA GLY A 174 37.67 2.14 7.70
C GLY A 174 37.56 0.69 7.27
N PRO A 175 38.64 -0.13 7.34
CA PRO A 175 38.61 -1.54 7.01
C PRO A 175 37.56 -2.33 7.81
N GLN A 176 37.50 -2.13 9.13
CA GLN A 176 36.52 -2.78 10.01
C GLN A 176 35.09 -2.43 9.59
N ILE A 177 34.79 -1.15 9.41
CA ILE A 177 33.45 -0.69 9.01
C ILE A 177 33.02 -1.31 7.68
N VAL A 178 33.95 -1.41 6.70
CA VAL A 178 33.64 -2.02 5.41
C VAL A 178 33.35 -3.52 5.57
N HIS A 179 34.14 -4.26 6.32
CA HIS A 179 33.94 -5.70 6.53
C HIS A 179 32.60 -5.97 7.19
N GLU A 180 32.25 -5.23 8.26
CA GLU A 180 30.96 -5.36 8.96
C GLU A 180 29.77 -5.03 8.04
N ASN A 181 29.82 -3.92 7.31
CA ASN A 181 28.76 -3.56 6.36
C ASN A 181 28.63 -4.54 5.20
N VAL A 182 29.72 -5.10 4.69
CA VAL A 182 29.67 -6.11 3.64
C VAL A 182 29.08 -7.43 4.16
N ALA A 183 29.40 -7.82 5.40
CA ALA A 183 28.78 -8.99 6.04
C ALA A 183 27.25 -8.78 6.20
N LEU A 184 26.85 -7.61 6.65
CA LEU A 184 25.43 -7.24 6.74
C LEU A 184 24.74 -7.24 5.37
N LEU A 185 25.40 -6.72 4.33
CA LEU A 185 24.85 -6.75 2.96
C LEU A 185 24.64 -8.18 2.44
N LYS A 186 25.53 -9.10 2.73
CA LYS A 186 25.37 -10.53 2.37
C LYS A 186 24.11 -11.10 2.99
N ALA A 187 23.91 -10.89 4.29
CA ALA A 187 22.71 -11.34 4.99
C ALA A 187 21.43 -10.69 4.45
N LEU A 188 21.44 -9.37 4.19
CA LEU A 188 20.29 -8.67 3.61
C LEU A 188 19.95 -9.13 2.19
N HIS A 189 20.95 -9.45 1.37
CA HIS A 189 20.73 -10.00 0.03
C HIS A 189 20.09 -11.38 0.09
N GLU A 190 20.53 -12.24 1.02
CA GLU A 190 19.94 -13.56 1.23
C GLU A 190 18.48 -13.47 1.68
N GLN A 191 18.20 -12.62 2.68
CA GLN A 191 16.83 -12.36 3.14
C GLN A 191 15.92 -11.86 2.00
N ILE A 192 16.40 -10.90 1.18
CA ILE A 192 15.62 -10.38 0.04
C ILE A 192 15.35 -11.50 -0.95
N ARG A 193 16.31 -12.39 -1.22
CA ARG A 193 16.14 -13.53 -2.13
C ARG A 193 15.05 -14.47 -1.63
N GLY A 194 15.09 -14.89 -0.37
CA GLY A 194 14.06 -15.76 0.22
C GLY A 194 12.67 -15.12 0.17
N LEU A 195 12.58 -13.80 0.46
CA LEU A 195 11.31 -13.06 0.35
C LEU A 195 10.82 -12.93 -1.11
N ASP A 196 11.72 -12.75 -2.06
CA ASP A 196 11.39 -12.70 -3.49
C ASP A 196 10.91 -14.06 -4.00
N ASP A 197 11.50 -15.16 -3.53
CA ASP A 197 11.10 -16.51 -3.90
C ASP A 197 9.72 -16.86 -3.32
N ALA A 198 9.44 -16.48 -2.07
CA ALA A 198 8.09 -16.59 -1.51
C ALA A 198 7.04 -15.80 -2.31
N LEU A 199 7.37 -14.57 -2.71
CA LEU A 199 6.48 -13.74 -3.54
C LEU A 199 6.31 -14.30 -4.97
N LYS A 200 7.34 -14.94 -5.54
CA LYS A 200 7.22 -15.66 -6.82
C LYS A 200 6.28 -16.85 -6.71
N ALA A 201 6.37 -17.63 -5.62
CA ALA A 201 5.46 -18.74 -5.37
C ALA A 201 4.01 -18.25 -5.29
N LEU A 202 3.75 -17.22 -4.48
CA LEU A 202 2.42 -16.58 -4.40
C LEU A 202 1.90 -16.08 -5.76
N ALA A 203 2.79 -15.52 -6.59
CA ALA A 203 2.41 -15.07 -7.93
C ALA A 203 2.05 -16.23 -8.86
N GLN A 204 2.68 -17.41 -8.70
CA GLN A 204 2.35 -18.59 -9.49
C GLN A 204 1.04 -19.26 -9.05
N GLU A 205 0.68 -19.16 -7.78
CA GLU A 205 -0.59 -19.65 -7.25
C GLU A 205 -1.79 -18.81 -7.67
N ASP A 206 -1.62 -17.48 -7.84
CA ASP A 206 -2.70 -16.55 -8.18
C ASP A 206 -2.82 -16.39 -9.72
N PRO A 207 -3.91 -16.91 -10.35
CA PRO A 207 -4.12 -16.78 -11.80
C PRO A 207 -4.15 -15.33 -12.28
N GLU A 208 -4.65 -14.39 -11.47
CA GLU A 208 -4.65 -12.97 -11.82
C GLU A 208 -3.26 -12.37 -11.74
N ALA A 209 -2.45 -12.73 -10.74
CA ALA A 209 -1.07 -12.29 -10.67
C ALA A 209 -0.26 -12.80 -11.88
N ARG A 210 -0.43 -14.07 -12.27
CA ARG A 210 0.17 -14.62 -13.50
C ARG A 210 -0.24 -13.82 -14.73
N ARG A 211 -1.52 -13.47 -14.82
CA ARG A 211 -2.03 -12.65 -15.93
C ARG A 211 -1.38 -11.27 -15.95
N LEU A 212 -1.28 -10.60 -14.81
CA LEU A 212 -0.62 -9.29 -14.72
C LEU A 212 0.88 -9.36 -15.12
N MET A 213 1.55 -10.47 -14.84
CA MET A 213 2.95 -10.69 -15.21
C MET A 213 3.17 -10.82 -16.71
N THR A 214 2.14 -11.04 -17.53
CA THR A 214 2.28 -11.00 -18.99
C THR A 214 2.56 -9.58 -19.51
N HIS A 215 2.27 -8.53 -18.70
CA HIS A 215 2.63 -7.17 -19.05
C HIS A 215 4.15 -6.95 -18.95
N PRO A 216 4.82 -6.47 -20.04
CA PRO A 216 6.25 -6.17 -20.00
C PRO A 216 6.60 -5.17 -18.89
N GLY A 217 7.49 -5.58 -17.99
CA GLY A 217 7.93 -4.78 -16.86
C GLY A 217 7.18 -5.05 -15.54
N VAL A 218 6.15 -5.88 -15.52
CA VAL A 218 5.46 -6.31 -14.30
C VAL A 218 6.00 -7.68 -13.87
N GLY A 219 6.83 -7.70 -12.83
CA GLY A 219 7.32 -8.93 -12.22
C GLY A 219 6.45 -9.39 -11.05
N ALA A 220 6.76 -10.56 -10.48
CA ALA A 220 6.01 -11.21 -9.41
C ALA A 220 5.71 -10.28 -8.23
N VAL A 221 6.73 -9.59 -7.70
CA VAL A 221 6.56 -8.66 -6.57
C VAL A 221 5.53 -7.56 -6.87
N THR A 222 5.56 -6.99 -8.08
CA THR A 222 4.62 -5.94 -8.48
C THR A 222 3.22 -6.51 -8.68
N ALA A 223 3.09 -7.67 -9.32
CA ALA A 223 1.82 -8.34 -9.56
C ALA A 223 1.12 -8.69 -8.23
N VAL A 224 1.84 -9.35 -7.32
CA VAL A 224 1.34 -9.70 -5.97
C VAL A 224 0.98 -8.44 -5.18
N ALA A 225 1.81 -7.38 -5.25
CA ALA A 225 1.51 -6.11 -4.58
C ALA A 225 0.21 -5.48 -5.13
N VAL A 226 0.05 -5.40 -6.46
CA VAL A 226 -1.19 -4.87 -7.05
C VAL A 226 -2.39 -5.70 -6.60
N ARG A 227 -2.32 -7.02 -6.66
CA ARG A 227 -3.39 -7.93 -6.23
C ARG A 227 -3.75 -7.74 -4.75
N ALA A 228 -2.78 -7.74 -3.86
CA ALA A 228 -3.00 -7.60 -2.42
C ALA A 228 -3.65 -6.26 -2.04
N TRP A 229 -3.38 -5.17 -2.77
CA TRP A 229 -4.01 -3.86 -2.50
C TRP A 229 -5.30 -3.64 -3.27
N VAL A 230 -5.45 -4.20 -4.46
CA VAL A 230 -6.66 -4.09 -5.26
C VAL A 230 -7.78 -5.00 -4.73
N GLY A 231 -7.47 -6.24 -4.37
CA GLY A 231 -8.50 -7.25 -4.04
C GLY A 231 -9.42 -7.46 -5.24
N ASP A 232 -10.71 -7.22 -5.05
CA ASP A 232 -11.68 -7.27 -6.14
C ASP A 232 -11.63 -5.98 -6.98
N ILE A 233 -11.33 -6.12 -8.27
CA ILE A 233 -11.25 -5.00 -9.20
C ILE A 233 -12.60 -4.31 -9.41
N ARG A 234 -13.72 -5.03 -9.19
CA ARG A 234 -15.08 -4.51 -9.38
C ARG A 234 -15.42 -3.37 -8.42
N ARG A 235 -14.74 -3.27 -7.29
CA ARG A 235 -14.90 -2.15 -6.35
C ARG A 235 -14.42 -0.79 -6.89
N PHE A 236 -13.70 -0.79 -8.01
CA PHE A 236 -13.28 0.44 -8.69
C PHE A 236 -14.15 0.69 -9.92
N ALA A 237 -14.90 1.78 -9.90
CA ALA A 237 -15.77 2.15 -11.00
C ALA A 237 -15.01 2.38 -12.32
N SER A 238 -13.76 2.86 -12.26
CA SER A 238 -12.91 3.09 -13.42
C SER A 238 -11.43 3.02 -13.10
N ALA A 239 -10.60 2.95 -14.16
CA ALA A 239 -9.14 3.07 -14.03
C ALA A 239 -8.70 4.37 -13.33
N LYS A 240 -9.45 5.48 -13.48
CA LYS A 240 -9.15 6.75 -12.78
C LYS A 240 -9.26 6.60 -11.27
N HIS A 241 -10.24 5.85 -10.77
CA HIS A 241 -10.38 5.56 -9.33
C HIS A 241 -9.21 4.72 -8.82
N LEU A 242 -8.75 3.72 -9.60
CA LEU A 242 -7.56 2.94 -9.23
C LEU A 242 -6.29 3.80 -9.19
N VAL A 243 -6.10 4.70 -10.16
CA VAL A 243 -4.99 5.65 -10.20
C VAL A 243 -5.02 6.58 -8.98
N SER A 244 -6.20 7.07 -8.60
CA SER A 244 -6.41 7.89 -7.40
C SER A 244 -6.12 7.11 -6.12
N TYR A 245 -6.59 5.87 -6.03
CA TYR A 245 -6.36 4.97 -4.88
C TYR A 245 -4.87 4.76 -4.57
N PHE A 246 -4.03 4.66 -5.62
CA PHE A 246 -2.58 4.59 -5.45
C PHE A 246 -1.90 5.96 -5.34
N GLY A 247 -2.66 7.05 -5.29
CA GLY A 247 -2.16 8.40 -5.08
C GLY A 247 -1.34 8.96 -6.24
N LEU A 248 -1.62 8.51 -7.47
CA LEU A 248 -0.99 8.97 -8.71
C LEU A 248 -1.81 10.02 -9.45
N ALA A 249 -3.05 10.30 -9.01
CA ALA A 249 -3.85 11.40 -9.51
C ALA A 249 -3.31 12.75 -9.04
N PRO A 250 -3.31 13.79 -9.89
CA PRO A 250 -2.96 15.13 -9.49
C PRO A 250 -3.99 15.66 -8.48
N ARG A 251 -3.55 16.51 -7.56
CA ARG A 251 -4.47 17.32 -6.74
C ARG A 251 -5.05 18.40 -7.62
N VAL A 252 -6.36 18.48 -7.65
CA VAL A 252 -7.08 19.57 -8.34
C VAL A 252 -7.53 20.55 -7.27
N ARG A 253 -7.25 21.83 -7.49
CA ARG A 253 -7.83 22.95 -6.74
C ARG A 253 -8.64 23.76 -7.74
N GLN A 254 -9.94 23.74 -7.55
CA GLN A 254 -10.87 24.53 -8.36
C GLN A 254 -11.45 25.61 -7.46
N SER A 255 -11.36 26.86 -7.90
CA SER A 255 -12.05 27.99 -7.31
C SER A 255 -12.65 28.82 -8.43
N ALA A 256 -13.97 28.92 -8.44
CA ALA A 256 -14.74 29.58 -9.50
C ALA A 256 -14.24 29.15 -10.91
N ASP A 257 -13.69 30.07 -11.68
CA ASP A 257 -13.28 29.83 -13.07
C ASP A 257 -11.82 29.33 -13.20
N THR A 258 -11.12 29.09 -12.10
CA THR A 258 -9.70 28.69 -12.15
C THR A 258 -9.51 27.24 -11.68
N GLU A 259 -9.08 26.35 -12.58
CA GLU A 259 -8.66 25.00 -12.26
C GLU A 259 -7.13 24.89 -12.26
N ARG A 260 -6.54 24.56 -11.11
CA ARG A 260 -5.09 24.37 -10.97
C ARG A 260 -4.76 22.92 -10.64
N HIS A 261 -3.97 22.29 -11.51
CA HIS A 261 -3.42 20.96 -11.28
C HIS A 261 -2.10 21.06 -10.50
N GLY A 262 -2.09 20.50 -9.28
CA GLY A 262 -0.91 20.40 -8.44
C GLY A 262 -0.13 19.10 -8.63
N HIS A 263 0.78 18.85 -7.68
CA HIS A 263 1.47 17.55 -7.60
C HIS A 263 0.47 16.41 -7.34
N ILE A 264 0.92 15.16 -7.58
CA ILE A 264 0.10 13.97 -7.25
C ILE A 264 -0.29 13.96 -5.77
N SER A 265 -1.44 13.37 -5.45
CA SER A 265 -1.98 13.36 -4.08
C SER A 265 -1.05 12.66 -3.08
N LYS A 266 -0.26 11.67 -3.54
CA LYS A 266 0.57 10.77 -2.73
C LYS A 266 -0.22 10.01 -1.65
N GLU A 267 -1.52 10.02 -1.71
CA GLU A 267 -2.40 9.19 -0.89
C GLU A 267 -2.24 7.71 -1.27
N GLY A 268 -2.64 6.82 -0.38
CA GLY A 268 -2.42 5.39 -0.60
C GLY A 268 -0.98 4.92 -0.33
N ASN A 269 -0.68 3.68 -0.69
CA ASN A 269 0.55 2.99 -0.26
C ASN A 269 1.79 3.45 -1.04
N ARG A 270 2.76 4.05 -0.32
CA ARG A 270 4.03 4.55 -0.90
C ARG A 270 4.87 3.43 -1.53
N MET A 271 4.88 2.23 -0.93
CA MET A 271 5.68 1.11 -1.42
C MET A 271 5.14 0.62 -2.76
N VAL A 272 3.82 0.44 -2.88
CA VAL A 272 3.20 0.01 -4.14
C VAL A 272 3.41 1.05 -5.24
N ARG A 273 3.30 2.34 -4.93
CA ARG A 273 3.66 3.40 -5.89
C ARG A 273 5.09 3.28 -6.40
N ALA A 274 6.05 3.01 -5.51
CA ALA A 274 7.45 2.83 -5.90
C ALA A 274 7.63 1.62 -6.83
N LEU A 275 7.00 0.49 -6.51
CA LEU A 275 7.00 -0.71 -7.36
C LEU A 275 6.39 -0.44 -8.74
N LEU A 276 5.27 0.28 -8.79
CA LEU A 276 4.63 0.66 -10.06
C LEU A 276 5.51 1.58 -10.91
N VAL A 277 6.22 2.53 -10.28
CA VAL A 277 7.20 3.38 -10.99
C VAL A 277 8.35 2.54 -11.54
N GLN A 278 8.88 1.59 -10.77
CA GLN A 278 9.93 0.69 -11.24
C GLN A 278 9.44 -0.20 -12.39
N ALA A 279 8.24 -0.76 -12.28
CA ALA A 279 7.60 -1.51 -13.37
C ALA A 279 7.43 -0.66 -14.63
N THR A 280 7.06 0.62 -14.48
CA THR A 280 6.97 1.57 -15.60
C THR A 280 8.32 1.79 -16.28
N LEU A 281 9.40 1.97 -15.51
CA LEU A 281 10.76 2.12 -16.07
C LEU A 281 11.17 0.89 -16.87
N SER A 282 10.80 -0.31 -16.42
CA SER A 282 11.03 -1.54 -17.16
C SER A 282 10.14 -1.61 -18.43
N ALA A 283 8.86 -1.32 -18.30
CA ALA A 283 7.92 -1.32 -19.43
C ALA A 283 8.30 -0.33 -20.54
N MET A 284 8.91 0.81 -20.21
CA MET A 284 9.36 1.80 -21.19
C MET A 284 10.52 1.32 -22.09
N ARG A 285 11.22 0.25 -21.71
CA ARG A 285 12.26 -0.37 -22.55
C ARG A 285 11.67 -1.13 -23.74
N HIS A 286 10.41 -1.55 -23.64
CA HIS A 286 9.71 -2.25 -24.71
C HIS A 286 9.18 -1.25 -25.74
N THR A 287 9.53 -1.45 -27.00
CA THR A 287 9.08 -0.60 -28.11
C THR A 287 7.59 -0.81 -28.41
N GLY A 288 6.92 0.27 -28.82
CA GLY A 288 5.51 0.19 -29.28
C GLY A 288 4.43 0.11 -28.21
N GLY A 289 4.77 -0.13 -26.92
CA GLY A 289 3.79 -0.25 -25.85
C GLY A 289 3.09 1.07 -25.46
N PRO A 290 1.84 1.00 -24.93
CA PRO A 290 1.06 2.18 -24.55
C PRO A 290 1.73 3.01 -23.44
N VAL A 291 2.47 2.38 -22.52
CA VAL A 291 3.21 3.02 -21.44
C VAL A 291 4.35 3.89 -21.98
N ARG A 292 5.13 3.37 -22.95
CA ARG A 292 6.19 4.13 -23.62
C ARG A 292 5.63 5.28 -24.43
N ARG A 293 4.56 5.06 -25.23
CA ARG A 293 3.90 6.14 -25.98
C ARG A 293 3.45 7.27 -25.07
N GLN A 294 2.83 6.96 -23.94
CA GLN A 294 2.41 7.95 -22.95
C GLN A 294 3.61 8.75 -22.41
N TYR A 295 4.71 8.06 -22.08
CA TYR A 295 5.92 8.74 -21.61
C TYR A 295 6.47 9.72 -22.66
N LEU A 296 6.64 9.25 -23.90
CA LEU A 296 7.20 10.06 -24.99
C LEU A 296 6.30 11.26 -25.34
N GLY A 297 4.99 11.12 -25.27
CA GLY A 297 4.03 12.21 -25.48
C GLY A 297 4.07 13.32 -24.43
N VAL A 298 4.55 13.00 -23.22
CA VAL A 298 4.57 13.97 -22.10
C VAL A 298 5.97 14.54 -21.86
N VAL A 299 7.04 13.77 -22.07
CA VAL A 299 8.39 14.13 -21.63
C VAL A 299 8.91 15.43 -22.26
N LYS A 300 8.61 15.67 -23.53
CA LYS A 300 9.02 16.90 -24.24
C LYS A 300 8.38 18.17 -23.68
N ARG A 301 7.12 18.05 -23.21
CA ARG A 301 6.31 19.20 -22.75
C ARG A 301 6.41 19.46 -21.24
N ARG A 302 6.57 18.41 -20.44
CA ARG A 302 6.44 18.47 -18.97
C ARG A 302 7.64 17.90 -18.21
N GLY A 303 8.68 17.46 -18.93
CA GLY A 303 9.90 16.90 -18.33
C GLY A 303 9.77 15.45 -17.85
N LYS A 304 10.92 14.86 -17.51
CA LYS A 304 11.07 13.42 -17.22
C LYS A 304 10.24 12.95 -16.01
N GLN A 305 10.14 13.76 -14.95
CA GLN A 305 9.46 13.35 -13.71
C GLN A 305 7.95 13.24 -13.92
N ILE A 306 7.32 14.25 -14.52
CA ILE A 306 5.88 14.27 -14.78
C ILE A 306 5.53 13.18 -15.81
N ALA A 307 6.35 13.02 -16.87
CA ALA A 307 6.15 11.98 -17.86
C ALA A 307 6.20 10.57 -17.27
N ARG A 308 7.10 10.32 -16.30
CA ARG A 308 7.18 9.04 -15.59
C ARG A 308 5.91 8.73 -14.81
N ILE A 309 5.38 9.71 -14.09
CA ILE A 309 4.13 9.54 -13.33
C ILE A 309 2.94 9.34 -14.27
N ALA A 310 2.84 10.10 -15.36
CA ALA A 310 1.81 9.92 -16.39
C ALA A 310 1.86 8.51 -17.03
N ALA A 311 3.06 8.01 -17.31
CA ALA A 311 3.27 6.65 -17.80
C ALA A 311 2.90 5.59 -16.75
N THR A 312 3.15 5.86 -15.45
CA THR A 312 2.73 4.95 -14.36
C THR A 312 1.22 4.91 -14.21
N ALA A 313 0.52 6.03 -14.35
CA ALA A 313 -0.93 6.07 -14.41
C ALA A 313 -1.48 5.29 -15.62
N LYS A 314 -0.81 5.37 -16.79
CA LYS A 314 -1.15 4.59 -17.97
C LYS A 314 -0.94 3.09 -17.74
N LEU A 315 0.17 2.69 -17.09
CA LEU A 315 0.41 1.30 -16.68
C LEU A 315 -0.75 0.78 -15.83
N LEU A 316 -1.14 1.52 -14.77
CA LEU A 316 -2.29 1.15 -13.94
C LEU A 316 -3.59 1.03 -14.74
N GLY A 317 -3.81 1.90 -15.72
CA GLY A 317 -4.96 1.81 -16.62
C GLY A 317 -4.97 0.52 -17.43
N VAL A 318 -3.80 0.06 -17.90
CA VAL A 318 -3.67 -1.23 -18.59
C VAL A 318 -3.93 -2.39 -17.63
N LEU A 319 -3.31 -2.38 -16.44
CA LEU A 319 -3.52 -3.42 -15.43
C LEU A 319 -4.99 -3.49 -14.98
N TYR A 320 -5.66 -2.33 -14.85
CA TYR A 320 -7.11 -2.29 -14.58
C TYR A 320 -7.91 -3.03 -15.66
N GLN A 321 -7.64 -2.77 -16.94
CA GLN A 321 -8.34 -3.45 -18.05
C GLN A 321 -8.06 -4.95 -18.06
N MET A 322 -6.79 -5.36 -17.85
CA MET A 322 -6.43 -6.77 -17.75
C MET A 322 -7.21 -7.49 -16.64
N MET A 323 -7.31 -6.87 -15.45
CA MET A 323 -8.07 -7.43 -14.32
C MET A 323 -9.58 -7.41 -14.57
N LYS A 324 -10.12 -6.32 -15.14
CA LYS A 324 -11.56 -6.14 -15.35
C LYS A 324 -12.11 -7.11 -16.41
N GLN A 325 -11.33 -7.38 -17.46
CA GLN A 325 -11.72 -8.23 -18.58
C GLN A 325 -11.19 -9.67 -18.46
N GLY A 326 -10.29 -9.94 -17.51
CA GLY A 326 -9.66 -11.24 -17.37
C GLY A 326 -8.69 -11.59 -18.50
N LEU A 327 -8.10 -10.61 -19.20
CA LEU A 327 -7.24 -10.80 -20.36
C LEU A 327 -5.77 -10.67 -20.04
N THR A 328 -4.92 -11.39 -20.81
CA THR A 328 -3.46 -11.16 -20.80
C THR A 328 -3.12 -9.86 -21.52
N TYR A 329 -1.86 -9.42 -21.37
CA TYR A 329 -1.40 -8.20 -22.07
C TYR A 329 -1.47 -8.33 -23.60
N GLU A 330 -1.11 -9.49 -24.13
CA GLU A 330 -1.13 -9.77 -25.57
C GLU A 330 -2.56 -9.81 -26.11
N GLN A 331 -3.51 -10.37 -25.36
CA GLN A 331 -4.93 -10.38 -25.72
C GLN A 331 -5.53 -8.96 -25.73
N LEU A 332 -5.11 -8.12 -24.77
CA LEU A 332 -5.56 -6.73 -24.70
C LEU A 332 -4.90 -5.82 -25.75
N HIS A 333 -3.67 -6.18 -26.15
CA HIS A 333 -2.87 -5.45 -27.13
C HIS A 333 -2.27 -6.44 -28.15
N PRO A 334 -3.09 -7.03 -29.03
CA PRO A 334 -2.57 -7.93 -30.05
C PRO A 334 -1.52 -7.15 -30.87
N ARG A 335 -0.36 -7.77 -31.04
CA ARG A 335 0.64 -7.26 -31.98
C ARG A 335 -0.06 -7.20 -33.33
N GLY A 336 -0.26 -6.02 -33.86
CA GLY A 336 -0.95 -5.84 -35.13
C GLY A 336 -0.40 -6.83 -36.13
N GLY A 337 -1.29 -7.63 -36.71
CA GLY A 337 -0.97 -8.32 -37.93
C GLY A 337 -0.43 -7.27 -38.88
N SER A 338 0.76 -7.48 -39.41
CA SER A 338 1.27 -6.76 -40.55
C SER A 338 0.12 -6.65 -41.54
N ALA A 339 -0.40 -5.43 -41.69
CA ALA A 339 -1.24 -5.14 -42.85
C ALA A 339 -0.43 -5.57 -44.07
N GLN A 340 -0.91 -6.61 -44.73
CA GLN A 340 -0.48 -6.96 -46.07
C GLN A 340 -0.84 -5.83 -47.01
#